data_f965a9f621c20d0ad79b5d022c410565
#
_entry.id   f965a9f621c20d0ad79b5d022c410565
#
_cell.length_a   1.000
_cell.length_b   1.000
_cell.length_c   1.000
_cell.angle_alpha   90.00
_cell.angle_beta   90.00
_cell.angle_gamma   90.00
#
_symmetry.space_group_name_H-M   'P 1'
#
loop_
_entity.id
_entity.type
_entity.pdbx_description
1 polymer ?
#
loop_
_entity_poly.entity_id
_entity_poly.type
_entity_poly.pdbx_seq_one_letter_code
_entity_poly.pdbx_strand_id
1 'polypeptide(L)'
;MMKLTTTNNFLPGRYADDPINEYKRCFTLLKEAGYDGVDISLWGVCREGNWFDRDGWQDICAEIAEMAKEMGLSLYQTHGNTYSGKEWDDPNYPHHEFKMKSTVRTVSATAALGAKWVVLHPMNLPHDPLYSAKKAKEANLKYLAPMIEEAKKTGVGVAVENMVDYKGFRRRYCGGDIYELIDLVDTINDPSVGICIDTGHAHLAGLNVPAAIREVGSRLKCTHINDNHGGPDDEHIFPYFGTLDWTGTCRALKEIGYEGDFSYELVPHKASADHLPAWLKYTVEMGRYLMEL
;
A
#
# COMPACT_ATOMS: atom_id res chain seq x y z
N MET A 1 4.03 -18.93 -6.09
CA MET A 1 3.69 -18.21 -7.35
C MET A 1 2.94 -16.95 -6.98
N MET A 2 3.40 -15.79 -7.45
CA MET A 2 2.72 -14.50 -7.22
C MET A 2 1.26 -14.57 -7.65
N LYS A 3 0.37 -13.91 -6.92
CA LYS A 3 -1.03 -13.75 -7.31
C LYS A 3 -1.23 -12.34 -7.85
N LEU A 4 -2.15 -12.19 -8.80
CA LEU A 4 -2.55 -10.89 -9.32
C LEU A 4 -3.66 -10.30 -8.47
N THR A 5 -3.38 -9.20 -7.82
CA THR A 5 -4.32 -8.47 -6.97
C THR A 5 -4.40 -7.00 -7.38
N THR A 6 -5.33 -6.27 -6.82
CA THR A 6 -5.42 -4.80 -6.99
C THR A 6 -6.03 -4.18 -5.75
N THR A 7 -5.67 -2.93 -5.49
CA THR A 7 -6.36 -2.14 -4.46
C THR A 7 -7.83 -1.95 -4.83
N ASN A 8 -8.69 -1.79 -3.83
CA ASN A 8 -10.10 -1.44 -4.06
C ASN A 8 -10.33 0.06 -4.34
N ASN A 9 -9.25 0.80 -4.66
CA ASN A 9 -9.29 2.24 -4.94
C ASN A 9 -10.09 2.62 -6.20
N PHE A 10 -10.38 1.67 -7.06
CA PHE A 10 -11.14 1.88 -8.29
C PHE A 10 -12.65 2.09 -8.09
N LEU A 11 -13.20 1.77 -6.91
CA LEU A 11 -14.62 1.91 -6.65
C LEU A 11 -14.97 3.34 -6.21
N PRO A 12 -15.89 4.02 -6.93
CA PRO A 12 -16.56 5.18 -6.36
C PRO A 12 -17.46 4.71 -5.21
N GLY A 13 -17.44 5.43 -4.08
CA GLY A 13 -18.28 5.08 -2.93
C GLY A 13 -17.65 4.11 -1.92
N ARG A 14 -16.38 3.76 -2.06
CA ARG A 14 -15.63 2.90 -1.13
C ARG A 14 -15.67 3.33 0.35
N TYR A 15 -16.23 4.48 0.63
CA TYR A 15 -16.39 5.05 1.98
C TYR A 15 -17.85 5.04 2.45
N ALA A 16 -18.71 4.23 1.82
CA ALA A 16 -20.13 4.15 2.14
C ALA A 16 -20.37 3.69 3.58
N ASP A 17 -21.53 4.07 4.11
CA ASP A 17 -21.97 3.65 5.45
C ASP A 17 -22.32 2.16 5.53
N ASP A 18 -22.54 1.50 4.39
CA ASP A 18 -22.74 0.06 4.27
C ASP A 18 -21.51 -0.63 3.66
N PRO A 19 -20.52 -0.99 4.49
CA PRO A 19 -19.30 -1.59 4.00
C PRO A 19 -19.52 -2.96 3.36
N ILE A 20 -20.42 -3.77 3.87
CA ILE A 20 -20.63 -5.14 3.39
C ILE A 20 -21.09 -5.15 1.93
N ASN A 21 -22.08 -4.33 1.58
CA ASN A 21 -22.52 -4.25 0.19
C ASN A 21 -21.45 -3.66 -0.74
N GLU A 22 -20.64 -2.70 -0.27
CA GLU A 22 -19.54 -2.15 -1.07
C GLU A 22 -18.44 -3.19 -1.32
N TYR A 23 -18.02 -3.94 -0.31
CA TYR A 23 -17.04 -5.02 -0.50
C TYR A 23 -17.60 -6.15 -1.35
N LYS A 24 -18.86 -6.52 -1.20
CA LYS A 24 -19.51 -7.51 -2.07
C LYS A 24 -19.48 -7.10 -3.52
N ARG A 25 -19.81 -5.83 -3.82
CA ARG A 25 -19.72 -5.28 -5.17
C ARG A 25 -18.29 -5.30 -5.71
N CYS A 26 -17.33 -4.89 -4.88
CA CYS A 26 -15.90 -4.94 -5.20
C CYS A 26 -15.47 -6.36 -5.60
N PHE A 27 -15.71 -7.32 -4.73
CA PHE A 27 -15.28 -8.69 -4.91
C PHE A 27 -15.96 -9.36 -6.12
N THR A 28 -17.22 -9.06 -6.37
CA THR A 28 -17.92 -9.52 -7.58
C THR A 28 -17.21 -9.05 -8.83
N LEU A 29 -16.92 -7.74 -8.94
CA LEU A 29 -16.22 -7.17 -10.09
C LEU A 29 -14.82 -7.77 -10.29
N LEU A 30 -14.06 -7.94 -9.21
CA LEU A 30 -12.72 -8.53 -9.28
C LEU A 30 -12.76 -9.99 -9.69
N LYS A 31 -13.70 -10.77 -9.14
CA LYS A 31 -13.89 -12.17 -9.51
C LYS A 31 -14.28 -12.34 -10.97
N GLU A 32 -15.23 -11.54 -11.45
CA GLU A 32 -15.68 -11.55 -12.84
C GLU A 32 -14.59 -11.10 -13.83
N ALA A 33 -13.70 -10.22 -13.39
CA ALA A 33 -12.55 -9.80 -14.18
C ALA A 33 -11.43 -10.86 -14.22
N GLY A 34 -11.33 -11.74 -13.22
CA GLY A 34 -10.32 -12.81 -13.15
C GLY A 34 -9.13 -12.49 -12.25
N TYR A 35 -9.27 -11.60 -11.30
CA TYR A 35 -8.27 -11.38 -10.24
C TYR A 35 -8.19 -12.56 -9.28
N ASP A 36 -7.01 -12.78 -8.69
CA ASP A 36 -6.78 -13.81 -7.66
C ASP A 36 -7.12 -13.31 -6.25
N GLY A 37 -7.17 -12.00 -6.05
CA GLY A 37 -7.42 -11.40 -4.75
C GLY A 37 -7.51 -9.88 -4.79
N VAL A 38 -7.50 -9.29 -3.61
CA VAL A 38 -7.62 -7.84 -3.44
C VAL A 38 -6.72 -7.33 -2.32
N ASP A 39 -6.15 -6.17 -2.54
CA ASP A 39 -5.49 -5.33 -1.55
C ASP A 39 -6.52 -4.35 -0.97
N ILE A 40 -6.88 -4.56 0.30
CA ILE A 40 -7.91 -3.74 0.93
C ILE A 40 -7.31 -2.43 1.46
N SER A 41 -7.71 -1.32 0.85
CA SER A 41 -7.35 0.01 1.33
C SER A 41 -8.20 0.41 2.54
N LEU A 42 -7.60 0.37 3.73
CA LEU A 42 -8.19 0.83 4.98
C LEU A 42 -8.05 2.33 5.19
N TRP A 43 -7.19 2.98 4.42
CA TRP A 43 -6.93 4.42 4.48
C TRP A 43 -8.22 5.26 4.46
N GLY A 44 -9.13 4.94 3.55
CA GLY A 44 -10.33 5.73 3.35
C GLY A 44 -11.38 5.59 4.44
N VAL A 45 -11.35 4.49 5.21
CA VAL A 45 -12.30 4.24 6.31
C VAL A 45 -11.81 4.73 7.66
N CYS A 46 -10.55 5.18 7.76
CA CYS A 46 -9.96 5.76 8.97
C CYS A 46 -10.44 7.21 9.20
N ARG A 47 -11.73 7.36 9.45
CA ARG A 47 -12.42 8.64 9.68
C ARG A 47 -13.29 8.54 10.92
N GLU A 48 -13.32 9.61 11.73
CA GLU A 48 -14.18 9.68 12.91
C GLU A 48 -15.63 9.42 12.55
N GLY A 49 -16.28 8.56 13.35
CA GLY A 49 -17.68 8.19 13.15
C GLY A 49 -17.96 7.21 12.00
N ASN A 50 -16.95 6.82 11.22
CA ASN A 50 -17.09 5.75 10.21
C ASN A 50 -17.30 4.39 10.91
N TRP A 51 -17.77 3.38 10.17
CA TRP A 51 -17.93 2.03 10.69
C TRP A 51 -16.63 1.50 11.32
N PHE A 52 -15.49 1.85 10.74
CA PHE A 52 -14.18 1.43 11.21
C PHE A 52 -13.79 2.07 12.55
N ASP A 53 -14.38 3.19 12.94
CA ASP A 53 -14.17 3.84 14.24
C ASP A 53 -15.08 3.30 15.34
N ARG A 54 -16.19 2.68 15.00
CA ARG A 54 -17.21 2.19 15.93
C ARG A 54 -16.83 0.85 16.55
N ASP A 55 -17.50 0.48 17.65
CA ASP A 55 -17.43 -0.87 18.20
C ASP A 55 -18.03 -1.88 17.19
N GLY A 56 -17.49 -3.10 17.18
CA GLY A 56 -17.91 -4.14 16.24
C GLY A 56 -17.24 -4.10 14.87
N TRP A 57 -16.28 -3.21 14.64
CA TRP A 57 -15.50 -3.19 13.40
C TRP A 57 -14.80 -4.53 13.09
N GLN A 58 -14.44 -5.29 14.12
CA GLN A 58 -13.83 -6.62 13.97
C GLN A 58 -14.79 -7.60 13.29
N ASP A 59 -16.07 -7.58 13.67
CA ASP A 59 -17.09 -8.45 13.07
C ASP A 59 -17.30 -8.12 11.60
N ILE A 60 -17.28 -6.83 11.26
CA ILE A 60 -17.34 -6.37 9.86
C ILE A 60 -16.12 -6.87 9.08
N CYS A 61 -14.90 -6.74 9.64
CA CYS A 61 -13.70 -7.28 8.99
C CYS A 61 -13.77 -8.80 8.80
N ALA A 62 -14.27 -9.53 9.78
CA ALA A 62 -14.44 -10.98 9.70
C ALA A 62 -15.47 -11.37 8.61
N GLU A 63 -16.58 -10.65 8.50
CA GLU A 63 -17.57 -10.87 7.44
C GLU A 63 -16.99 -10.58 6.05
N ILE A 64 -16.20 -9.51 5.91
CA ILE A 64 -15.48 -9.19 4.65
C ILE A 64 -14.49 -10.32 4.30
N ALA A 65 -13.76 -10.83 5.28
CA ALA A 65 -12.80 -11.91 5.07
C ALA A 65 -13.49 -13.21 4.61
N GLU A 66 -14.60 -13.58 5.24
CA GLU A 66 -15.36 -14.79 4.85
C GLU A 66 -15.97 -14.63 3.46
N MET A 67 -16.49 -13.46 3.13
CA MET A 67 -16.98 -13.15 1.77
C MET A 67 -15.89 -13.29 0.70
N ALA A 68 -14.68 -12.76 0.96
CA ALA A 68 -13.55 -12.91 0.04
C ALA A 68 -13.20 -14.39 -0.17
N LYS A 69 -13.16 -15.17 0.91
CA LYS A 69 -12.88 -16.60 0.92
C LYS A 69 -13.96 -17.39 0.13
N GLU A 70 -15.25 -17.13 0.36
CA GLU A 70 -16.36 -17.74 -0.38
C GLU A 70 -16.27 -17.47 -1.88
N MET A 71 -15.84 -16.27 -2.27
CA MET A 71 -15.62 -15.91 -3.66
C MET A 71 -14.28 -16.42 -4.22
N GLY A 72 -13.42 -17.04 -3.40
CA GLY A 72 -12.11 -17.54 -3.78
C GLY A 72 -11.10 -16.44 -4.07
N LEU A 73 -11.24 -15.28 -3.43
CA LEU A 73 -10.30 -14.15 -3.49
C LEU A 73 -9.34 -14.20 -2.31
N SER A 74 -8.05 -14.03 -2.57
CA SER A 74 -7.04 -13.91 -1.52
C SER A 74 -6.93 -12.49 -0.97
N LEU A 75 -6.63 -12.41 0.32
CA LEU A 75 -6.26 -11.19 1.02
C LEU A 75 -4.82 -11.38 1.52
N TYR A 76 -3.83 -10.86 0.81
CA TYR A 76 -2.43 -11.01 1.22
C TYR A 76 -1.93 -9.78 1.95
N GLN A 77 -2.23 -8.61 1.42
CA GLN A 77 -1.86 -7.32 1.97
C GLN A 77 -3.06 -6.39 2.08
N THR A 78 -2.93 -5.38 2.94
CA THR A 78 -3.86 -4.26 3.06
C THR A 78 -3.07 -2.96 3.05
N HIS A 79 -3.68 -1.87 2.59
CA HIS A 79 -3.10 -0.53 2.75
C HIS A 79 -3.64 0.10 4.03
N GLY A 80 -2.77 0.42 4.97
CA GLY A 80 -3.14 1.02 6.25
C GLY A 80 -3.43 2.52 6.16
N ASN A 81 -3.62 3.14 7.32
CA ASN A 81 -3.85 4.58 7.39
C ASN A 81 -2.58 5.36 7.05
N THR A 82 -2.76 6.49 6.38
CA THR A 82 -1.68 7.46 6.15
C THR A 82 -1.67 8.50 7.27
N TYR A 83 -0.49 8.87 7.72
CA TYR A 83 -0.31 9.80 8.83
C TYR A 83 0.65 10.91 8.40
N SER A 84 0.23 12.16 8.47
CA SER A 84 1.11 13.28 8.13
C SER A 84 2.02 13.66 9.30
N GLY A 85 3.21 14.18 8.99
CA GLY A 85 4.13 14.65 10.02
C GLY A 85 3.56 15.78 10.89
N LYS A 86 2.66 16.60 10.35
CA LYS A 86 1.97 17.64 11.12
C LYS A 86 1.12 17.05 12.26
N GLU A 87 0.44 15.96 11.96
CA GLU A 87 -0.41 15.26 12.92
C GLU A 87 0.43 14.57 14.00
N TRP A 88 1.67 14.21 13.69
CA TRP A 88 2.60 13.57 14.61
C TRP A 88 3.34 14.57 15.51
N ASP A 89 3.87 15.65 14.93
CA ASP A 89 4.75 16.61 15.62
C ASP A 89 4.00 17.54 16.56
N ASP A 90 2.70 17.72 16.37
CA ASP A 90 1.87 18.57 17.22
C ASP A 90 0.88 17.74 18.03
N PRO A 91 1.16 17.45 19.31
CA PRO A 91 0.23 16.72 20.17
C PRO A 91 -1.10 17.48 20.41
N ASN A 92 -1.15 18.77 20.09
CA ASN A 92 -2.38 19.56 20.15
C ASN A 92 -3.11 19.59 18.80
N TYR A 93 -2.57 18.91 17.77
CA TYR A 93 -3.24 18.80 16.49
C TYR A 93 -4.62 18.14 16.69
N PRO A 94 -5.69 18.76 16.22
CA PRO A 94 -7.02 18.16 16.31
C PRO A 94 -6.99 16.74 15.74
N HIS A 95 -7.56 15.79 16.50
CA HIS A 95 -7.62 14.36 16.10
C HIS A 95 -6.30 13.57 16.18
N HIS A 96 -5.24 14.10 16.82
CA HIS A 96 -3.97 13.38 16.97
C HIS A 96 -4.17 11.97 17.57
N GLU A 97 -4.89 11.87 18.67
CA GLU A 97 -5.19 10.60 19.34
C GLU A 97 -5.98 9.65 18.42
N PHE A 98 -7.00 10.17 17.75
CA PHE A 98 -7.79 9.39 16.78
C PHE A 98 -6.93 8.85 15.66
N LYS A 99 -6.06 9.68 15.09
CA LYS A 99 -5.17 9.28 13.99
C LYS A 99 -4.22 8.16 14.41
N MET A 100 -3.57 8.29 15.56
CA MET A 100 -2.71 7.23 16.09
C MET A 100 -3.49 5.94 16.35
N LYS A 101 -4.63 6.03 17.04
CA LYS A 101 -5.50 4.90 17.30
C LYS A 101 -5.95 4.22 16.00
N SER A 102 -6.40 4.98 15.01
CA SER A 102 -6.85 4.43 13.73
C SER A 102 -5.73 3.78 12.94
N THR A 103 -4.50 4.34 12.99
CA THR A 103 -3.34 3.73 12.32
C THR A 103 -2.97 2.39 12.95
N VAL A 104 -2.89 2.30 14.29
CA VAL A 104 -2.66 1.03 14.99
C VAL A 104 -3.80 0.04 14.69
N ARG A 105 -5.05 0.51 14.66
CA ARG A 105 -6.21 -0.33 14.32
C ARG A 105 -6.12 -0.94 12.94
N THR A 106 -5.48 -0.29 11.95
CA THR A 106 -5.30 -0.91 10.62
C THR A 106 -4.45 -2.17 10.67
N VAL A 107 -3.50 -2.26 11.60
CA VAL A 107 -2.72 -3.48 11.83
C VAL A 107 -3.62 -4.61 12.36
N SER A 108 -4.42 -4.32 13.40
CA SER A 108 -5.38 -5.28 13.96
C SER A 108 -6.43 -5.71 12.92
N ALA A 109 -6.88 -4.77 12.07
CA ALA A 109 -7.85 -5.06 11.01
C ALA A 109 -7.26 -5.95 9.92
N THR A 110 -5.98 -5.77 9.59
CA THR A 110 -5.26 -6.65 8.67
C THR A 110 -5.30 -8.10 9.16
N ALA A 111 -5.10 -8.31 10.46
CA ALA A 111 -5.24 -9.64 11.08
C ALA A 111 -6.68 -10.15 11.04
N ALA A 112 -7.67 -9.31 11.36
CA ALA A 112 -9.09 -9.69 11.32
C ALA A 112 -9.58 -10.05 9.90
N LEU A 113 -9.00 -9.40 8.88
CA LEU A 113 -9.20 -9.73 7.47
C LEU A 113 -8.46 -11.01 7.03
N GLY A 114 -7.59 -11.57 7.87
CA GLY A 114 -6.77 -12.73 7.53
C GLY A 114 -5.64 -12.42 6.55
N ALA A 115 -5.31 -11.15 6.36
CA ALA A 115 -4.19 -10.73 5.54
C ALA A 115 -2.86 -10.85 6.31
N LYS A 116 -1.76 -10.92 5.57
CA LYS A 116 -0.43 -11.19 6.13
C LYS A 116 0.36 -9.91 6.42
N TRP A 117 0.17 -8.88 5.61
CA TRP A 117 0.94 -7.65 5.67
C TRP A 117 0.03 -6.42 5.63
N VAL A 118 0.35 -5.41 6.42
CA VAL A 118 -0.19 -4.06 6.26
C VAL A 118 0.87 -3.15 5.66
N VAL A 119 0.55 -2.46 4.58
CA VAL A 119 1.40 -1.43 3.99
C VAL A 119 1.18 -0.13 4.73
N LEU A 120 2.25 0.50 5.17
CA LEU A 120 2.24 1.79 5.86
C LEU A 120 3.24 2.76 5.23
N HIS A 121 2.83 4.00 5.05
CA HIS A 121 3.74 5.06 4.65
C HIS A 121 4.69 5.43 5.79
N PRO A 122 5.95 5.74 5.51
CA PRO A 122 6.79 6.42 6.48
C PRO A 122 6.30 7.85 6.70
N MET A 123 6.55 8.37 7.88
CA MET A 123 6.18 9.72 8.24
C MET A 123 7.22 10.74 7.76
N ASN A 124 6.75 11.89 7.31
CA ASN A 124 7.59 13.04 6.99
C ASN A 124 7.59 14.08 8.10
N LEU A 125 8.72 14.74 8.31
CA LEU A 125 8.83 15.87 9.23
C LEU A 125 8.58 17.18 8.48
N PRO A 126 7.36 17.77 8.56
CA PRO A 126 6.97 18.91 7.75
C PRO A 126 7.70 20.21 8.09
N HIS A 127 8.29 20.28 9.29
CA HIS A 127 8.98 21.44 9.81
C HIS A 127 10.51 21.35 9.67
N ASP A 128 11.04 20.31 9.04
CA ASP A 128 12.47 20.24 8.72
C ASP A 128 12.74 20.86 7.33
N PRO A 129 13.17 22.14 7.29
CA PRO A 129 13.33 22.85 6.01
C PRO A 129 14.48 22.32 5.15
N LEU A 130 15.39 21.56 5.76
CA LEU A 130 16.61 21.07 5.11
C LEU A 130 16.60 19.56 4.85
N TYR A 131 15.56 18.87 5.24
CA TYR A 131 15.50 17.40 5.31
C TYR A 131 16.75 16.76 5.94
N SER A 132 16.57 16.00 6.98
CA SER A 132 17.62 15.22 7.61
C SER A 132 17.23 13.76 7.67
N ALA A 133 17.91 12.91 6.90
CA ALA A 133 17.71 11.46 6.91
C ALA A 133 17.80 10.88 8.33
N LYS A 134 18.75 11.39 9.13
CA LYS A 134 18.89 10.98 10.52
C LYS A 134 17.65 11.30 11.36
N LYS A 135 17.14 12.54 11.29
CA LYS A 135 15.93 12.93 12.03
C LYS A 135 14.70 12.21 11.52
N ALA A 136 14.58 12.04 10.20
CA ALA A 136 13.49 11.28 9.58
C ALA A 136 13.50 9.83 10.06
N LYS A 137 14.66 9.17 10.11
CA LYS A 137 14.80 7.82 10.66
C LYS A 137 14.43 7.77 12.15
N GLU A 138 14.95 8.65 12.99
CA GLU A 138 14.62 8.70 14.41
C GLU A 138 13.12 8.91 14.66
N ALA A 139 12.47 9.74 13.87
CA ALA A 139 11.02 9.98 13.95
C ALA A 139 10.23 8.74 13.51
N ASN A 140 10.63 8.09 12.42
CA ASN A 140 9.96 6.88 11.92
C ASN A 140 10.14 5.67 12.84
N LEU A 141 11.28 5.53 13.51
CA LEU A 141 11.45 4.50 14.54
C LEU A 141 10.42 4.67 15.68
N LYS A 142 10.14 5.90 16.10
CA LYS A 142 9.12 6.20 17.12
C LYS A 142 7.70 6.02 16.59
N TYR A 143 7.46 6.50 15.37
CA TYR A 143 6.15 6.44 14.73
C TYR A 143 5.71 4.99 14.49
N LEU A 144 6.58 4.16 13.95
CA LEU A 144 6.26 2.77 13.60
C LEU A 144 6.19 1.84 14.83
N ALA A 145 6.81 2.21 15.96
CA ALA A 145 6.87 1.36 17.13
C ALA A 145 5.52 0.80 17.60
N PRO A 146 4.44 1.60 17.81
CA PRO A 146 3.14 1.07 18.23
C PRO A 146 2.50 0.14 17.19
N MET A 147 2.72 0.35 15.89
CA MET A 147 2.23 -0.52 14.84
C MET A 147 2.99 -1.86 14.82
N ILE A 148 4.29 -1.83 15.05
CA ILE A 148 5.13 -3.04 15.14
C ILE A 148 4.75 -3.86 16.37
N GLU A 149 4.52 -3.22 17.51
CA GLU A 149 4.05 -3.91 18.71
C GLU A 149 2.68 -4.56 18.51
N GLU A 150 1.78 -3.91 17.80
CA GLU A 150 0.49 -4.49 17.45
C GLU A 150 0.64 -5.63 16.42
N ALA A 151 1.54 -5.49 15.46
CA ALA A 151 1.86 -6.54 14.50
C ALA A 151 2.35 -7.83 15.18
N LYS A 152 3.24 -7.70 16.18
CA LYS A 152 3.70 -8.83 17.00
C LYS A 152 2.58 -9.54 17.74
N LYS A 153 1.61 -8.79 18.29
CA LYS A 153 0.46 -9.36 19.00
C LYS A 153 -0.49 -10.10 18.08
N THR A 154 -0.67 -9.58 16.88
CA THR A 154 -1.66 -10.09 15.92
C THR A 154 -1.08 -11.09 14.92
N GLY A 155 0.24 -11.20 14.84
CA GLY A 155 0.93 -12.12 13.93
C GLY A 155 0.98 -11.65 12.47
N VAL A 156 0.68 -10.36 12.20
CA VAL A 156 0.82 -9.76 10.87
C VAL A 156 2.16 -9.02 10.74
N GLY A 157 2.56 -8.67 9.51
CA GLY A 157 3.73 -7.86 9.27
C GLY A 157 3.38 -6.43 8.85
N VAL A 158 4.34 -5.52 9.04
CA VAL A 158 4.31 -4.14 8.57
C VAL A 158 5.27 -4.00 7.40
N ALA A 159 4.77 -3.65 6.22
CA ALA A 159 5.58 -3.33 5.05
C ALA A 159 5.64 -1.80 4.89
N VAL A 160 6.81 -1.21 5.09
CA VAL A 160 7.00 0.23 4.93
C VAL A 160 7.19 0.55 3.46
N GLU A 161 6.38 1.47 2.93
CA GLU A 161 6.35 1.81 1.52
C GLU A 161 7.39 2.86 1.15
N ASN A 162 8.03 2.72 -0.01
CA ASN A 162 8.83 3.79 -0.57
C ASN A 162 7.93 4.90 -1.10
N MET A 163 8.36 6.14 -0.89
CA MET A 163 7.57 7.32 -1.22
C MET A 163 8.15 8.08 -2.42
N VAL A 164 7.33 8.96 -2.97
CA VAL A 164 7.77 9.89 -4.00
C VAL A 164 8.86 10.83 -3.47
N ASP A 165 9.84 11.12 -4.31
CA ASP A 165 10.77 12.24 -4.10
C ASP A 165 10.80 13.04 -5.40
N TYR A 166 10.04 14.13 -5.43
CA TYR A 166 9.94 14.96 -6.63
C TYR A 166 11.24 15.68 -6.90
N LYS A 167 12.07 15.14 -7.79
CA LYS A 167 13.30 15.77 -8.22
C LYS A 167 13.04 17.19 -8.74
N GLY A 168 13.72 18.14 -8.13
CA GLY A 168 13.60 19.56 -8.51
C GLY A 168 12.48 20.30 -7.76
N PHE A 169 11.69 19.66 -6.95
CA PHE A 169 10.73 20.29 -6.06
C PHE A 169 11.24 20.33 -4.61
N ARG A 170 10.76 21.29 -3.86
CA ARG A 170 11.31 21.78 -2.60
C ARG A 170 11.21 20.81 -1.40
N ARG A 171 10.77 19.59 -1.58
CA ARG A 171 10.59 18.64 -0.48
C ARG A 171 11.13 17.29 -0.86
N ARG A 172 12.06 16.82 -0.06
CA ARG A 172 12.45 15.44 -0.02
C ARG A 172 11.52 14.69 0.96
N TYR A 173 11.08 13.50 0.58
CA TYR A 173 10.23 12.67 1.41
C TYR A 173 11.05 11.51 2.00
N CYS A 174 10.74 11.13 3.25
CA CYS A 174 11.30 9.92 3.84
C CYS A 174 10.83 8.71 3.00
N GLY A 175 11.77 7.82 2.67
CA GLY A 175 11.48 6.68 1.80
C GLY A 175 11.54 6.97 0.29
N GLY A 176 11.79 8.21 -0.13
CA GLY A 176 12.09 8.51 -1.53
C GLY A 176 13.47 8.01 -1.97
N ASP A 177 14.40 7.87 -1.06
CA ASP A 177 15.68 7.20 -1.27
C ASP A 177 15.58 5.75 -0.75
N ILE A 178 15.80 4.79 -1.62
CA ILE A 178 15.66 3.37 -1.26
C ILE A 178 16.63 2.92 -0.17
N TYR A 179 17.83 3.51 -0.12
CA TYR A 179 18.81 3.16 0.91
C TYR A 179 18.43 3.67 2.29
N GLU A 180 17.74 4.82 2.38
CA GLU A 180 17.18 5.31 3.63
C GLU A 180 16.07 4.39 4.16
N LEU A 181 15.24 3.85 3.26
CA LEU A 181 14.19 2.91 3.62
C LEU A 181 14.78 1.56 4.07
N ILE A 182 15.79 1.05 3.36
CA ILE A 182 16.54 -0.15 3.75
C ILE A 182 17.19 0.05 5.13
N ASP A 183 17.87 1.17 5.35
CA ASP A 183 18.51 1.48 6.64
C ASP A 183 17.50 1.59 7.78
N LEU A 184 16.31 2.14 7.53
CA LEU A 184 15.23 2.18 8.52
C LEU A 184 14.78 0.76 8.90
N VAL A 185 14.47 -0.09 7.92
CA VAL A 185 14.00 -1.46 8.15
C VAL A 185 15.08 -2.32 8.81
N ASP A 186 16.33 -2.22 8.36
CA ASP A 186 17.46 -2.93 8.95
C ASP A 186 17.76 -2.45 10.38
N THR A 187 17.54 -1.17 10.68
CA THR A 187 17.68 -0.64 12.05
C THR A 187 16.60 -1.18 12.98
N ILE A 188 15.35 -1.32 12.48
CA ILE A 188 14.25 -1.97 13.24
C ILE A 188 14.60 -3.42 13.54
N ASN A 189 15.19 -4.12 12.58
CA ASN A 189 15.68 -5.50 12.71
C ASN A 189 14.65 -6.47 13.33
N ASP A 190 13.42 -6.43 12.81
CA ASP A 190 12.32 -7.26 13.25
C ASP A 190 11.74 -8.04 12.08
N PRO A 191 11.54 -9.38 12.18
CA PRO A 191 11.04 -10.20 11.09
C PRO A 191 9.59 -9.86 10.67
N SER A 192 8.85 -9.17 11.52
CA SER A 192 7.51 -8.66 11.19
C SER A 192 7.57 -7.34 10.41
N VAL A 193 8.76 -6.82 10.07
CA VAL A 193 8.91 -5.58 9.32
C VAL A 193 9.60 -5.86 7.99
N GLY A 194 9.06 -5.28 6.93
CA GLY A 194 9.60 -5.37 5.58
C GLY A 194 9.33 -4.10 4.77
N ILE A 195 9.51 -4.20 3.47
CA ILE A 195 9.35 -3.11 2.52
C ILE A 195 8.21 -3.43 1.56
N CYS A 196 7.38 -2.43 1.25
CA CYS A 196 6.54 -2.40 0.08
C CYS A 196 7.23 -1.54 -0.99
N ILE A 197 7.36 -2.06 -2.22
CA ILE A 197 7.80 -1.25 -3.36
C ILE A 197 6.57 -0.78 -4.13
N ASP A 198 6.36 0.54 -4.13
CA ASP A 198 5.56 1.20 -5.14
C ASP A 198 6.46 1.56 -6.32
N THR A 199 6.12 1.01 -7.49
CA THR A 199 6.93 1.16 -8.71
C THR A 199 6.86 2.56 -9.29
N GLY A 200 5.70 3.21 -9.19
CA GLY A 200 5.51 4.59 -9.63
C GLY A 200 6.25 5.59 -8.74
N HIS A 201 6.16 5.45 -7.43
CA HIS A 201 6.92 6.26 -6.47
C HIS A 201 8.43 6.16 -6.72
N ALA A 202 8.94 4.94 -6.92
CA ALA A 202 10.35 4.71 -7.22
C ALA A 202 10.77 5.38 -8.55
N HIS A 203 9.90 5.33 -9.57
CA HIS A 203 10.14 5.96 -10.86
C HIS A 203 10.13 7.51 -10.74
N LEU A 204 9.17 8.09 -10.02
CA LEU A 204 9.13 9.54 -9.73
C LEU A 204 10.35 10.02 -8.95
N ALA A 205 10.83 9.23 -8.01
CA ALA A 205 12.08 9.49 -7.30
C ALA A 205 13.33 9.37 -8.23
N GLY A 206 13.14 8.96 -9.49
CA GLY A 206 14.15 8.75 -10.51
C GLY A 206 15.09 7.61 -10.23
N LEU A 207 14.61 6.61 -9.49
CA LEU A 207 15.34 5.38 -9.28
C LEU A 207 15.28 4.50 -10.54
N ASN A 208 16.29 3.69 -10.72
CA ASN A 208 16.19 2.54 -11.60
C ASN A 208 15.39 1.46 -10.85
N VAL A 209 14.11 1.32 -11.17
CA VAL A 209 13.17 0.45 -10.44
C VAL A 209 13.65 -1.00 -10.36
N PRO A 210 14.10 -1.65 -11.46
CA PRO A 210 14.70 -2.98 -11.38
C PRO A 210 15.89 -3.09 -10.42
N ALA A 211 16.76 -2.08 -10.39
CA ALA A 211 17.90 -2.05 -9.49
C ALA A 211 17.46 -1.88 -8.02
N ALA A 212 16.50 -0.99 -7.78
CA ALA A 212 15.92 -0.78 -6.45
C ALA A 212 15.29 -2.07 -5.87
N ILE A 213 14.57 -2.83 -6.70
CA ILE A 213 13.99 -4.13 -6.31
C ILE A 213 15.09 -5.12 -5.90
N ARG A 214 16.16 -5.21 -6.69
CA ARG A 214 17.32 -6.09 -6.35
C ARG A 214 17.98 -5.68 -5.05
N GLU A 215 18.14 -4.40 -4.82
CA GLU A 215 18.76 -3.85 -3.60
C GLU A 215 17.92 -4.11 -2.35
N VAL A 216 16.61 -3.97 -2.45
CA VAL A 216 15.66 -4.33 -1.37
C VAL A 216 15.75 -5.84 -1.07
N GLY A 217 15.81 -6.67 -2.10
CA GLY A 217 16.02 -8.11 -1.98
C GLY A 217 14.96 -8.79 -1.09
N SER A 218 15.37 -9.60 -0.14
CA SER A 218 14.49 -10.38 0.76
C SER A 218 13.64 -9.53 1.70
N ARG A 219 13.92 -8.23 1.84
CA ARG A 219 13.10 -7.28 2.61
C ARG A 219 11.79 -6.97 1.93
N LEU A 220 11.68 -7.22 0.60
CA LEU A 220 10.44 -6.99 -0.15
C LEU A 220 9.35 -7.96 0.30
N LYS A 221 8.22 -7.42 0.76
CA LYS A 221 7.06 -8.18 1.25
C LYS A 221 5.78 -7.86 0.49
N CYS A 222 5.64 -6.64 0.03
CA CYS A 222 4.48 -6.15 -0.70
C CYS A 222 4.91 -5.36 -1.94
N THR A 223 4.00 -5.23 -2.90
CA THR A 223 4.19 -4.35 -4.05
C THR A 223 2.94 -3.51 -4.29
N HIS A 224 3.15 -2.28 -4.75
CA HIS A 224 2.14 -1.46 -5.42
C HIS A 224 2.62 -1.21 -6.85
N ILE A 225 1.90 -1.77 -7.79
CA ILE A 225 2.29 -1.79 -9.20
C ILE A 225 1.49 -0.73 -9.94
N ASN A 226 2.17 0.28 -10.41
CA ASN A 226 1.62 1.33 -11.25
C ASN A 226 2.74 1.97 -12.09
N ASP A 227 2.37 2.76 -13.08
CA ASP A 227 3.29 3.47 -13.98
C ASP A 227 3.05 4.98 -13.90
N ASN A 228 3.96 5.75 -14.42
CA ASN A 228 3.85 7.19 -14.64
C ASN A 228 4.85 7.65 -15.69
N HIS A 229 4.77 8.94 -16.08
CA HIS A 229 5.66 9.52 -17.07
C HIS A 229 6.95 10.10 -16.49
N GLY A 230 7.23 9.87 -15.19
CA GLY A 230 8.40 10.47 -14.52
C GLY A 230 8.28 11.98 -14.33
N GLY A 231 7.06 12.52 -14.42
CA GLY A 231 6.73 13.93 -14.25
C GLY A 231 6.44 14.32 -12.81
N PRO A 232 5.78 15.48 -12.58
CA PRO A 232 5.51 15.94 -11.21
C PRO A 232 4.31 15.27 -10.55
N ASP A 233 3.52 14.50 -11.30
CA ASP A 233 2.27 13.92 -10.84
C ASP A 233 2.43 12.44 -10.53
N ASP A 234 1.89 12.03 -9.40
CA ASP A 234 1.76 10.64 -9.01
C ASP A 234 0.51 10.06 -9.67
N GLU A 235 0.72 9.57 -10.91
CA GLU A 235 -0.39 9.30 -11.83
C GLU A 235 -1.11 7.99 -11.57
N HIS A 236 -0.46 6.99 -10.96
CA HIS A 236 -1.00 5.64 -10.78
C HIS A 236 -1.67 5.08 -12.05
N ILE A 237 -1.03 5.31 -13.21
CA ILE A 237 -1.52 4.82 -14.49
C ILE A 237 -1.08 3.38 -14.73
N PHE A 238 -1.63 2.83 -15.79
CA PHE A 238 -1.46 1.45 -16.15
C PHE A 238 -0.06 1.16 -16.72
N PRO A 239 0.53 -0.02 -16.45
CA PRO A 239 1.79 -0.45 -17.06
C PRO A 239 1.84 -0.28 -18.57
N TYR A 240 2.96 0.21 -19.09
CA TYR A 240 3.21 0.60 -20.48
C TYR A 240 2.48 1.87 -20.96
N PHE A 241 1.67 2.52 -20.14
CA PHE A 241 1.14 3.85 -20.45
C PHE A 241 2.08 4.96 -20.01
N GLY A 242 3.00 4.67 -19.11
CA GLY A 242 4.10 5.53 -18.69
C GLY A 242 5.43 5.12 -19.32
N THR A 243 6.52 5.32 -18.60
CA THR A 243 7.89 5.13 -19.11
C THR A 243 8.75 4.17 -18.28
N LEU A 244 8.14 3.40 -17.39
CA LEU A 244 8.83 2.46 -16.52
C LEU A 244 9.31 1.20 -17.28
N ASP A 245 10.50 0.69 -16.96
CA ASP A 245 11.04 -0.57 -17.52
C ASP A 245 10.33 -1.79 -16.93
N TRP A 246 9.22 -2.22 -17.51
CA TRP A 246 8.44 -3.35 -17.05
C TRP A 246 9.14 -4.68 -17.20
N THR A 247 9.87 -4.89 -18.29
CA THR A 247 10.63 -6.13 -18.51
C THR A 247 11.71 -6.30 -17.43
N GLY A 248 12.46 -5.24 -17.15
CA GLY A 248 13.46 -5.24 -16.08
C GLY A 248 12.85 -5.41 -14.71
N THR A 249 11.72 -4.75 -14.44
CA THR A 249 10.99 -4.79 -13.16
C THR A 249 10.50 -6.20 -12.85
N CYS A 250 9.80 -6.84 -13.78
CA CYS A 250 9.29 -8.20 -13.59
C CYS A 250 10.43 -9.22 -13.45
N ARG A 251 11.49 -9.06 -14.24
CA ARG A 251 12.71 -9.89 -14.09
C ARG A 251 13.34 -9.73 -12.71
N ALA A 252 13.45 -8.50 -12.19
CA ALA A 252 14.03 -8.25 -10.88
C ALA A 252 13.21 -8.90 -9.75
N LEU A 253 11.88 -8.86 -9.81
CA LEU A 253 11.01 -9.58 -8.86
C LEU A 253 11.27 -11.08 -8.85
N LYS A 254 11.43 -11.68 -10.05
CA LYS A 254 11.75 -13.11 -10.17
C LYS A 254 13.15 -13.44 -9.64
N GLU A 255 14.16 -12.62 -9.96
CA GLU A 255 15.55 -12.81 -9.54
C GLU A 255 15.73 -12.79 -8.02
N ILE A 256 14.96 -11.94 -7.30
CA ILE A 256 14.98 -11.92 -5.83
C ILE A 256 14.11 -13.00 -5.19
N GLY A 257 13.39 -13.79 -5.97
CA GLY A 257 12.46 -14.81 -5.48
C GLY A 257 11.26 -14.22 -4.73
N TYR A 258 10.70 -13.11 -5.21
CA TYR A 258 9.53 -12.48 -4.56
C TYR A 258 8.32 -13.42 -4.58
N GLU A 259 7.72 -13.62 -3.40
CA GLU A 259 6.61 -14.55 -3.18
C GLU A 259 5.29 -13.85 -2.79
N GLY A 260 5.30 -12.54 -2.64
CA GLY A 260 4.09 -11.76 -2.36
C GLY A 260 3.20 -11.58 -3.58
N ASP A 261 2.18 -10.75 -3.44
CA ASP A 261 1.25 -10.48 -4.54
C ASP A 261 1.82 -9.44 -5.51
N PHE A 262 1.51 -9.61 -6.81
CA PHE A 262 1.65 -8.57 -7.82
C PHE A 262 0.40 -7.69 -7.73
N SER A 263 0.46 -6.71 -6.83
CA SER A 263 -0.70 -5.90 -6.46
C SER A 263 -0.72 -4.58 -7.21
N TYR A 264 -1.71 -4.40 -8.05
CA TYR A 264 -1.93 -3.13 -8.71
C TYR A 264 -2.43 -2.07 -7.72
N GLU A 265 -1.87 -0.88 -7.81
CA GLU A 265 -2.44 0.33 -7.22
C GLU A 265 -2.74 1.33 -8.34
N LEU A 266 -3.89 1.17 -8.96
CA LEU A 266 -4.29 1.94 -10.13
C LEU A 266 -5.49 2.83 -9.83
N VAL A 267 -5.49 4.02 -10.42
CA VAL A 267 -6.62 4.93 -10.40
C VAL A 267 -7.26 4.94 -11.79
N PRO A 268 -8.52 4.49 -11.92
CA PRO A 268 -9.22 4.50 -13.20
C PRO A 268 -9.64 5.95 -13.54
N HIS A 269 -8.72 6.73 -14.06
CA HIS A 269 -8.97 8.11 -14.44
C HIS A 269 -10.18 8.18 -15.41
N LYS A 270 -11.26 8.83 -14.98
CA LYS A 270 -12.47 9.08 -15.77
C LYS A 270 -13.24 7.82 -16.26
N ALA A 271 -12.94 6.63 -15.75
CA ALA A 271 -13.77 5.47 -16.03
C ALA A 271 -15.14 5.66 -15.35
N SER A 272 -16.22 5.63 -16.12
CA SER A 272 -17.56 5.54 -15.57
C SER A 272 -17.82 4.13 -15.02
N ALA A 273 -18.83 4.00 -14.17
CA ALA A 273 -19.22 2.69 -13.63
C ALA A 273 -19.49 1.66 -14.73
N ASP A 274 -19.98 2.08 -15.89
CA ASP A 274 -20.29 1.21 -17.03
C ASP A 274 -19.05 0.65 -17.73
N HIS A 275 -17.92 1.36 -17.69
CA HIS A 275 -16.65 0.94 -18.30
C HIS A 275 -15.77 0.12 -17.37
N LEU A 276 -16.04 0.16 -16.06
CA LEU A 276 -15.20 -0.46 -15.04
C LEU A 276 -14.99 -1.97 -15.26
N PRO A 277 -16.00 -2.77 -15.61
CA PRO A 277 -15.78 -4.21 -15.87
C PRO A 277 -14.83 -4.48 -17.02
N ALA A 278 -14.91 -3.71 -18.11
CA ALA A 278 -13.99 -3.84 -19.25
C ALA A 278 -12.57 -3.42 -18.89
N TRP A 279 -12.44 -2.33 -18.13
CA TRP A 279 -11.15 -1.85 -17.61
C TRP A 279 -10.47 -2.88 -16.72
N LEU A 280 -11.20 -3.48 -15.77
CA LEU A 280 -10.66 -4.52 -14.90
C LEU A 280 -10.21 -5.77 -15.66
N LYS A 281 -10.95 -6.21 -16.68
CA LYS A 281 -10.52 -7.34 -17.54
C LYS A 281 -9.23 -7.03 -18.28
N TYR A 282 -9.12 -5.84 -18.84
CA TYR A 282 -7.89 -5.40 -19.51
C TYR A 282 -6.70 -5.39 -18.56
N THR A 283 -6.90 -4.91 -17.31
CA THR A 283 -5.83 -4.91 -16.30
C THR A 283 -5.39 -6.34 -15.93
N VAL A 284 -6.32 -7.29 -15.86
CA VAL A 284 -5.99 -8.70 -15.62
C VAL A 284 -5.16 -9.30 -16.76
N GLU A 285 -5.56 -9.11 -18.00
CA GLU A 285 -4.82 -9.64 -19.16
C GLU A 285 -3.37 -9.16 -19.17
N MET A 286 -3.16 -7.87 -18.95
CA MET A 286 -1.82 -7.30 -18.88
C MET A 286 -1.05 -7.78 -17.64
N GLY A 287 -1.70 -7.87 -16.48
CA GLY A 287 -1.06 -8.39 -15.27
C GLY A 287 -0.54 -9.81 -15.45
N ARG A 288 -1.32 -10.68 -16.07
CA ARG A 288 -0.89 -12.04 -16.40
C ARG A 288 0.33 -12.04 -17.32
N TYR A 289 0.29 -11.21 -18.39
CA TYR A 289 1.42 -11.04 -19.28
C TYR A 289 2.69 -10.58 -18.55
N LEU A 290 2.58 -9.55 -17.69
CA LEU A 290 3.71 -9.04 -16.91
C LEU A 290 4.30 -10.10 -15.99
N MET A 291 3.46 -10.87 -15.31
CA MET A 291 3.91 -11.94 -14.41
C MET A 291 4.61 -13.10 -15.14
N GLU A 292 4.42 -13.25 -16.45
CA GLU A 292 5.12 -14.23 -17.30
C GLU A 292 6.52 -13.76 -17.74
N LEU A 293 6.75 -12.44 -17.86
CA LEU A 293 8.04 -11.85 -18.21
C LEU A 293 9.14 -12.23 -17.23
#